data_adc0008d733950953948aedf8bfdc791
#
_entry.id   adc0008d733950953948aedf8bfdc791
#
_cell.length_a   1.000
_cell.length_b   1.000
_cell.length_c   1.000
_cell.angle_alpha   90.00
_cell.angle_beta   90.00
_cell.angle_gamma   90.00
#
_symmetry.space_group_name_H-M   'P 1'
#
loop_
_entity.id
_entity.type
_entity.pdbx_description
1 polymer ?
#
loop_
_entity_poly.entity_id
_entity_poly.type
_entity_poly.pdbx_seq_one_letter_code
_entity_poly.pdbx_strand_id
1 'polypeptide(L)'
;FANAALAGLYSLDMGGLDRIAFVDWDVHHGNGTQEIFWEDPRALTISLHQENCFPPASGSTNEIGAARGIGTNLNIPLPPGCGESAYLAAFDKVVLPALDAFKPQLIIVPCGFDAGFHDPLGRMMLTSHSFRLLAARIKAASQSICDGKIVMTHEGGYSPHSVPFHCLAVLEELSGVQTDVVDPYLQPSQNKTDKLLPHQADAISRAEDVLKEYVL
;
A
#
# COMPACT_ATOMS: atom_id res chain seq x y z
N PHE A 1 8.40 -6.48 15.63
CA PHE A 1 7.06 -6.03 16.06
C PHE A 1 6.32 -5.46 14.87
N ALA A 2 5.02 -5.76 14.75
CA ALA A 2 4.16 -5.15 13.75
C ALA A 2 3.69 -3.76 14.23
N ASN A 3 4.51 -2.72 14.04
CA ASN A 3 4.27 -1.39 14.60
C ASN A 3 2.96 -0.78 14.08
N ALA A 4 2.68 -0.92 12.79
CA ALA A 4 1.43 -0.46 12.21
C ALA A 4 0.20 -1.14 12.84
N ALA A 5 0.25 -2.46 13.04
CA ALA A 5 -0.82 -3.21 13.69
C ALA A 5 -1.04 -2.79 15.15
N LEU A 6 0.05 -2.54 15.90
CA LEU A 6 -0.04 -2.00 17.28
C LEU A 6 -0.70 -0.62 17.31
N ALA A 7 -0.37 0.26 16.36
CA ALA A 7 -1.02 1.55 16.23
C ALA A 7 -2.52 1.41 15.94
N GLY A 8 -2.87 0.44 15.09
CA GLY A 8 -4.27 0.12 14.76
C GLY A 8 -5.05 -0.40 15.97
N LEU A 9 -4.53 -1.38 16.68
CA LEU A 9 -5.15 -1.90 17.91
C LEU A 9 -5.34 -0.80 18.96
N TYR A 10 -4.31 0.03 19.17
CA TYR A 10 -4.41 1.16 20.08
C TYR A 10 -5.53 2.13 19.67
N SER A 11 -5.62 2.42 18.37
CA SER A 11 -6.63 3.35 17.85
C SER A 11 -8.05 2.83 18.03
N LEU A 12 -8.27 1.52 17.84
CA LEU A 12 -9.56 0.86 18.02
C LEU A 12 -9.94 0.72 19.51
N ASP A 13 -9.00 0.23 20.34
CA ASP A 13 -9.33 -0.18 21.70
C ASP A 13 -9.19 0.97 22.72
N MET A 14 -8.29 1.92 22.48
CA MET A 14 -8.01 3.04 23.38
C MET A 14 -8.33 4.39 22.76
N GLY A 15 -8.22 4.52 21.44
CA GLY A 15 -8.47 5.77 20.70
C GLY A 15 -9.96 6.02 20.38
N GLY A 16 -10.84 5.06 20.65
CA GLY A 16 -12.28 5.19 20.44
C GLY A 16 -12.71 5.23 18.97
N LEU A 17 -11.90 4.69 18.06
CA LEU A 17 -12.26 4.56 16.66
C LEU A 17 -13.02 3.24 16.42
N ASP A 18 -14.03 3.30 15.55
CA ASP A 18 -14.83 2.12 15.18
C ASP A 18 -14.27 1.38 13.96
N ARG A 19 -13.62 2.10 13.04
CA ARG A 19 -13.07 1.54 11.79
C ARG A 19 -11.75 2.21 11.42
N ILE A 20 -10.78 1.38 11.05
CA ILE A 20 -9.47 1.81 10.53
C ILE A 20 -9.14 1.05 9.25
N ALA A 21 -8.26 1.59 8.42
CA ALA A 21 -7.75 0.87 7.27
C ALA A 21 -6.22 0.88 7.25
N PHE A 22 -5.65 -0.23 6.80
CA PHE A 22 -4.24 -0.34 6.45
C PHE A 22 -4.10 -0.34 4.94
N VAL A 23 -3.14 0.44 4.42
CA VAL A 23 -2.74 0.41 3.02
C VAL A 23 -1.24 0.20 2.99
N ASP A 24 -0.85 -1.05 2.86
CA ASP A 24 0.52 -1.51 2.88
C ASP A 24 1.06 -1.57 1.45
N TRP A 25 2.14 -0.86 1.18
CA TRP A 25 2.85 -0.91 -0.09
C TRP A 25 4.32 -1.34 0.04
N ASP A 26 4.71 -1.88 1.20
CA ASP A 26 5.94 -2.66 1.30
C ASP A 26 5.93 -3.75 0.22
N VAL A 27 7.10 -4.08 -0.35
CA VAL A 27 7.17 -5.11 -1.41
C VAL A 27 6.81 -6.50 -0.91
N HIS A 28 6.91 -6.71 0.39
CA HIS A 28 6.56 -7.96 1.04
C HIS A 28 5.12 -7.97 1.51
N HIS A 29 4.52 -9.15 1.55
CA HIS A 29 3.16 -9.29 2.06
C HIS A 29 3.08 -8.91 3.55
N GLY A 30 2.12 -8.05 3.89
CA GLY A 30 1.83 -7.62 5.26
C GLY A 30 1.16 -8.69 6.12
N ASN A 31 1.73 -9.92 6.14
CA ASN A 31 1.13 -11.09 6.78
C ASN A 31 0.87 -10.89 8.28
N GLY A 32 1.72 -10.16 8.98
CA GLY A 32 1.53 -9.91 10.41
C GLY A 32 0.32 -9.03 10.70
N THR A 33 0.07 -8.00 9.89
CA THR A 33 -1.13 -7.17 9.97
C THR A 33 -2.37 -7.98 9.60
N GLN A 34 -2.31 -8.74 8.50
CA GLN A 34 -3.37 -9.65 8.08
C GLN A 34 -3.74 -10.63 9.19
N GLU A 35 -2.78 -11.30 9.84
CA GLU A 35 -3.02 -12.28 10.88
C GLU A 35 -3.70 -11.67 12.11
N ILE A 36 -3.25 -10.49 12.53
CA ILE A 36 -3.78 -9.79 13.71
C ILE A 36 -5.25 -9.39 13.51
N PHE A 37 -5.62 -8.95 12.31
CA PHE A 37 -6.98 -8.46 12.02
C PHE A 37 -7.83 -9.45 11.22
N TRP A 38 -7.41 -10.71 11.11
CA TRP A 38 -8.04 -11.73 10.26
C TRP A 38 -9.54 -11.92 10.48
N GLU A 39 -10.01 -11.77 11.72
CA GLU A 39 -11.42 -11.93 12.11
C GLU A 39 -12.06 -10.60 12.61
N ASP A 40 -11.31 -9.49 12.55
CA ASP A 40 -11.79 -8.20 13.08
C ASP A 40 -12.40 -7.33 11.98
N PRO A 41 -13.74 -7.17 11.94
CA PRO A 41 -14.41 -6.38 10.92
C PRO A 41 -14.17 -4.85 11.05
N ARG A 42 -13.50 -4.41 12.12
CA ARG A 42 -13.19 -3.00 12.34
C ARG A 42 -11.96 -2.53 11.56
N ALA A 43 -11.18 -3.45 11.01
CA ALA A 43 -9.95 -3.14 10.31
C ALA A 43 -9.97 -3.69 8.88
N LEU A 44 -9.91 -2.81 7.88
CA LEU A 44 -9.66 -3.19 6.50
C LEU A 44 -8.16 -3.26 6.28
N THR A 45 -7.63 -4.43 5.90
CA THR A 45 -6.22 -4.61 5.57
C THR A 45 -6.04 -4.76 4.06
N ILE A 46 -5.25 -3.88 3.44
CA ILE A 46 -4.93 -3.92 2.01
C ILE A 46 -3.42 -4.03 1.88
N SER A 47 -2.92 -5.05 1.18
CA SER A 47 -1.50 -5.24 0.93
C SER A 47 -1.21 -5.34 -0.57
N LEU A 48 -0.40 -4.39 -1.08
CA LEU A 48 0.14 -4.41 -2.44
C LEU A 48 1.57 -4.94 -2.36
N HIS A 49 1.80 -6.16 -2.80
CA HIS A 49 3.10 -6.81 -2.64
C HIS A 49 3.50 -7.58 -3.88
N GLN A 50 4.78 -7.92 -3.98
CA GLN A 50 5.27 -8.77 -5.04
C GLN A 50 4.79 -10.21 -4.83
N GLU A 51 4.14 -10.78 -5.84
CA GLU A 51 3.71 -12.17 -5.80
C GLU A 51 4.90 -13.14 -5.63
N ASN A 52 4.67 -14.25 -4.92
CA ASN A 52 5.67 -15.31 -4.71
C ASN A 52 7.01 -14.80 -4.12
N CYS A 53 6.98 -13.74 -3.31
CA CYS A 53 8.14 -13.19 -2.62
C CYS A 53 8.20 -13.74 -1.18
N PHE A 54 8.22 -12.88 -0.20
CA PHE A 54 8.30 -13.23 1.22
C PHE A 54 7.08 -12.64 1.96
N PRO A 55 6.51 -13.37 2.94
CA PRO A 55 6.77 -14.78 3.25
C PRO A 55 6.21 -15.72 2.16
N PRO A 56 6.83 -16.93 1.97
CA PRO A 56 6.37 -17.84 0.93
C PRO A 56 4.95 -18.35 1.21
N ALA A 57 4.21 -18.62 0.12
CA ALA A 57 2.85 -19.14 0.16
C ALA A 57 1.87 -18.29 1.00
N SER A 58 2.00 -16.96 0.91
CA SER A 58 1.21 -15.98 1.65
C SER A 58 0.82 -14.82 0.75
N GLY A 59 -0.31 -14.16 1.03
CA GLY A 59 -0.78 -12.98 0.29
C GLY A 59 -1.56 -13.30 -0.98
N SER A 60 -2.22 -14.45 -1.03
CA SER A 60 -3.13 -14.77 -2.14
C SER A 60 -4.37 -13.87 -2.12
N THR A 61 -4.91 -13.55 -3.29
CA THR A 61 -6.19 -12.83 -3.41
C THR A 61 -7.36 -13.56 -2.73
N ASN A 62 -7.25 -14.88 -2.53
CA ASN A 62 -8.26 -15.68 -1.85
C ASN A 62 -8.20 -15.58 -0.31
N GLU A 63 -7.20 -14.92 0.24
CA GLU A 63 -7.08 -14.66 1.67
C GLU A 63 -7.88 -13.41 2.01
N ILE A 64 -9.19 -13.57 2.27
CA ILE A 64 -10.17 -12.50 2.41
C ILE A 64 -10.62 -12.22 3.85
N GLY A 65 -9.97 -12.83 4.85
CA GLY A 65 -10.41 -12.82 6.24
C GLY A 65 -11.24 -14.04 6.61
N ALA A 66 -11.65 -14.12 7.86
CA ALA A 66 -12.49 -15.20 8.39
C ALA A 66 -13.57 -14.67 9.35
N ALA A 67 -14.57 -15.52 9.63
CA ALA A 67 -15.66 -15.21 10.56
C ALA A 67 -16.28 -13.83 10.28
N ARG A 68 -16.22 -12.89 11.24
CA ARG A 68 -16.75 -11.52 11.06
C ARG A 68 -15.87 -10.64 10.18
N GLY A 69 -14.62 -11.01 9.98
CA GLY A 69 -13.65 -10.29 9.14
C GLY A 69 -13.66 -10.73 7.67
N ILE A 70 -14.57 -11.57 7.23
CA ILE A 70 -14.69 -11.92 5.81
C ILE A 70 -14.94 -10.66 4.99
N GLY A 71 -14.10 -10.44 3.97
CA GLY A 71 -14.14 -9.26 3.09
C GLY A 71 -13.32 -8.07 3.60
N THR A 72 -12.73 -8.12 4.81
CA THR A 72 -11.91 -7.03 5.32
C THR A 72 -10.41 -7.23 5.13
N ASN A 73 -10.00 -8.26 4.38
CA ASN A 73 -8.63 -8.45 3.95
C ASN A 73 -8.54 -8.50 2.42
N LEU A 74 -7.74 -7.62 1.82
CA LEU A 74 -7.54 -7.51 0.38
C LEU A 74 -6.07 -7.61 0.04
N ASN A 75 -5.69 -8.66 -0.66
CA ASN A 75 -4.34 -8.85 -1.18
C ASN A 75 -4.29 -8.52 -2.67
N ILE A 76 -3.30 -7.75 -3.07
CA ILE A 76 -3.01 -7.36 -4.45
C ILE A 76 -1.61 -7.87 -4.81
N PRO A 77 -1.46 -9.19 -5.06
CA PRO A 77 -0.19 -9.77 -5.44
C PRO A 77 0.17 -9.34 -6.87
N LEU A 78 1.17 -8.48 -7.00
CA LEU A 78 1.62 -7.92 -8.27
C LEU A 78 2.81 -8.74 -8.83
N PRO A 79 2.84 -9.06 -10.12
CA PRO A 79 3.97 -9.75 -10.73
C PRO A 79 5.24 -8.89 -10.67
N PRO A 80 6.43 -9.53 -10.59
CA PRO A 80 7.71 -8.81 -10.66
C PRO A 80 7.78 -7.90 -11.90
N GLY A 81 8.45 -6.74 -11.75
CA GLY A 81 8.57 -5.75 -12.82
C GLY A 81 7.42 -4.73 -12.89
N CYS A 82 6.47 -4.78 -11.96
CA CYS A 82 5.46 -3.73 -11.85
C CYS A 82 6.09 -2.40 -11.46
N GLY A 83 5.79 -1.37 -12.23
CA GLY A 83 6.18 0.01 -12.01
C GLY A 83 5.01 0.90 -11.61
N GLU A 84 5.19 2.20 -11.84
CA GLU A 84 4.22 3.24 -11.51
C GLU A 84 2.83 2.97 -12.07
N SER A 85 2.74 2.62 -13.37
CA SER A 85 1.46 2.40 -14.03
C SER A 85 0.64 1.26 -13.39
N ALA A 86 1.29 0.18 -12.95
CA ALA A 86 0.64 -0.93 -12.29
C ALA A 86 0.17 -0.57 -10.87
N TYR A 87 1.04 0.08 -10.08
CA TYR A 87 0.66 0.52 -8.74
C TYR A 87 -0.46 1.55 -8.75
N LEU A 88 -0.40 2.53 -9.66
CA LEU A 88 -1.47 3.53 -9.79
C LEU A 88 -2.78 2.89 -10.24
N ALA A 89 -2.73 1.92 -11.17
CA ALA A 89 -3.92 1.17 -11.56
C ALA A 89 -4.51 0.34 -10.41
N ALA A 90 -3.68 -0.28 -9.57
CA ALA A 90 -4.11 -1.00 -8.37
C ALA A 90 -4.76 -0.05 -7.35
N PHE A 91 -4.17 1.14 -7.15
CA PHE A 91 -4.78 2.17 -6.31
C PHE A 91 -6.14 2.61 -6.83
N ASP A 92 -6.22 2.97 -8.10
CA ASP A 92 -7.43 3.55 -8.70
C ASP A 92 -8.58 2.51 -8.80
N LYS A 93 -8.26 1.21 -9.00
CA LYS A 93 -9.25 0.15 -9.18
C LYS A 93 -9.61 -0.61 -7.91
N VAL A 94 -8.70 -0.71 -6.94
CA VAL A 94 -8.91 -1.53 -5.75
C VAL A 94 -8.80 -0.72 -4.48
N VAL A 95 -7.67 -0.05 -4.22
CA VAL A 95 -7.41 0.61 -2.94
C VAL A 95 -8.41 1.73 -2.65
N LEU A 96 -8.55 2.69 -3.58
CA LEU A 96 -9.43 3.85 -3.38
C LEU A 96 -10.90 3.46 -3.29
N PRO A 97 -11.45 2.57 -4.15
CA PRO A 97 -12.81 2.08 -3.99
C PRO A 97 -13.04 1.31 -2.69
N ALA A 98 -12.08 0.49 -2.23
CA ALA A 98 -12.18 -0.21 -0.96
C ALA A 98 -12.24 0.77 0.24
N LEU A 99 -11.38 1.78 0.26
CA LEU A 99 -11.41 2.83 1.28
C LEU A 99 -12.73 3.62 1.26
N ASP A 100 -13.23 3.92 0.07
CA ASP A 100 -14.50 4.66 -0.07
C ASP A 100 -15.69 3.84 0.41
N ALA A 101 -15.74 2.54 0.16
CA ALA A 101 -16.78 1.65 0.66
C ALA A 101 -16.70 1.44 2.18
N PHE A 102 -15.49 1.19 2.69
CA PHE A 102 -15.27 0.88 4.11
C PHE A 102 -15.41 2.11 5.03
N LYS A 103 -15.09 3.31 4.54
CA LYS A 103 -15.16 4.59 5.29
C LYS A 103 -14.39 4.53 6.62
N PRO A 104 -13.09 4.29 6.62
CA PRO A 104 -12.28 4.29 7.83
C PRO A 104 -12.21 5.68 8.47
N GLN A 105 -12.00 5.72 9.77
CA GLN A 105 -11.78 6.96 10.55
C GLN A 105 -10.28 7.30 10.68
N LEU A 106 -9.41 6.35 10.33
CA LEU A 106 -7.95 6.51 10.29
C LEU A 106 -7.41 5.60 9.19
N ILE A 107 -6.45 6.11 8.41
CA ILE A 107 -5.67 5.30 7.47
C ILE A 107 -4.25 5.14 8.02
N ILE A 108 -3.80 3.92 8.17
CA ILE A 108 -2.43 3.57 8.58
C ILE A 108 -1.72 2.98 7.37
N VAL A 109 -0.53 3.48 7.08
CA VAL A 109 0.23 3.05 5.92
C VAL A 109 1.54 2.43 6.36
N PRO A 110 1.67 1.09 6.32
CA PRO A 110 2.97 0.44 6.30
C PRO A 110 3.71 0.86 5.04
N CYS A 111 4.69 1.76 5.21
CA CYS A 111 5.36 2.47 4.14
C CYS A 111 6.75 1.88 3.92
N GLY A 112 6.83 0.75 3.22
CA GLY A 112 8.08 0.21 2.71
C GLY A 112 8.53 0.96 1.45
N PHE A 113 9.85 1.02 1.25
CA PHE A 113 10.48 1.60 0.06
C PHE A 113 11.20 0.55 -0.80
N ASP A 114 11.02 -0.72 -0.48
CA ASP A 114 11.64 -1.88 -1.12
C ASP A 114 10.96 -2.33 -2.42
N ALA A 115 9.80 -1.76 -2.75
CA ALA A 115 9.26 -1.80 -4.11
C ALA A 115 10.04 -0.88 -5.09
N GLY A 116 11.03 -0.16 -4.61
CA GLY A 116 11.89 0.72 -5.42
C GLY A 116 12.80 -0.06 -6.38
N PHE A 117 13.05 0.52 -7.56
CA PHE A 117 13.83 -0.09 -8.63
C PHE A 117 15.23 -0.58 -8.20
N HIS A 118 15.88 0.12 -7.27
CA HIS A 118 17.23 -0.20 -6.82
C HIS A 118 17.27 -1.10 -5.57
N ASP A 119 16.13 -1.63 -5.15
CA ASP A 119 16.11 -2.45 -3.94
C ASP A 119 16.65 -3.87 -4.21
N PRO A 120 17.53 -4.39 -3.35
CA PRO A 120 18.10 -5.73 -3.54
C PRO A 120 17.12 -6.87 -3.22
N LEU A 121 16.05 -6.63 -2.43
CA LEU A 121 15.12 -7.66 -1.99
C LEU A 121 13.82 -7.69 -2.79
N GLY A 122 13.46 -6.59 -3.45
CA GLY A 122 12.33 -6.48 -4.37
C GLY A 122 12.72 -6.63 -5.84
N ARG A 123 11.71 -6.84 -6.68
CA ARG A 123 11.86 -6.86 -8.15
C ARG A 123 10.85 -5.93 -8.82
N MET A 124 10.47 -4.88 -8.10
CA MET A 124 9.56 -3.85 -8.60
C MET A 124 10.31 -2.66 -9.19
N MET A 125 9.60 -1.72 -9.80
CA MET A 125 10.18 -0.67 -10.63
C MET A 125 9.77 0.73 -10.16
N LEU A 126 9.41 0.93 -8.88
CA LEU A 126 9.03 2.22 -8.36
C LEU A 126 10.21 3.17 -8.24
N THR A 127 9.94 4.46 -8.41
CA THR A 127 10.88 5.56 -8.25
C THR A 127 10.40 6.51 -7.15
N SER A 128 11.21 7.49 -6.75
CA SER A 128 10.79 8.54 -5.83
C SER A 128 9.53 9.28 -6.31
N HIS A 129 9.40 9.48 -7.62
CA HIS A 129 8.18 10.05 -8.21
C HIS A 129 6.96 9.16 -7.98
N SER A 130 7.12 7.85 -8.17
CA SER A 130 6.03 6.89 -7.97
C SER A 130 5.54 6.89 -6.52
N PHE A 131 6.46 6.86 -5.54
CA PHE A 131 6.11 6.96 -4.11
C PHE A 131 5.41 8.27 -3.77
N ARG A 132 5.83 9.39 -4.37
CA ARG A 132 5.12 10.68 -4.25
C ARG A 132 3.67 10.57 -4.72
N LEU A 133 3.43 9.94 -5.87
CA LEU A 133 2.08 9.77 -6.43
C LEU A 133 1.21 8.86 -5.56
N LEU A 134 1.77 7.80 -4.95
CA LEU A 134 1.04 6.97 -3.98
C LEU A 134 0.67 7.77 -2.74
N ALA A 135 1.63 8.54 -2.19
CA ALA A 135 1.39 9.41 -1.04
C ALA A 135 0.31 10.47 -1.34
N ALA A 136 0.33 11.07 -2.53
CA ALA A 136 -0.68 12.04 -2.95
C ALA A 136 -2.09 11.43 -2.99
N ARG A 137 -2.23 10.19 -3.51
CA ARG A 137 -3.52 9.48 -3.56
C ARG A 137 -4.07 9.18 -2.17
N ILE A 138 -3.24 8.64 -1.28
CA ILE A 138 -3.65 8.35 0.10
C ILE A 138 -3.98 9.64 0.86
N LYS A 139 -3.19 10.69 0.70
CA LYS A 139 -3.47 11.99 1.30
C LYS A 139 -4.83 12.54 0.85
N ALA A 140 -5.10 12.53 -0.45
CA ALA A 140 -6.38 12.98 -0.98
C ALA A 140 -7.54 12.12 -0.48
N ALA A 141 -7.39 10.79 -0.46
CA ALA A 141 -8.40 9.87 0.09
C ALA A 141 -8.65 10.14 1.58
N SER A 142 -7.58 10.30 2.39
CA SER A 142 -7.73 10.59 3.82
C SER A 142 -8.46 11.90 4.08
N GLN A 143 -8.18 12.95 3.32
CA GLN A 143 -8.87 14.22 3.41
C GLN A 143 -10.37 14.10 3.12
N SER A 144 -10.73 13.29 2.13
CA SER A 144 -12.12 13.06 1.75
C SER A 144 -12.88 12.15 2.72
N ILE A 145 -12.23 11.15 3.31
CA ILE A 145 -12.88 10.06 4.05
C ILE A 145 -12.79 10.25 5.56
N CYS A 146 -11.64 10.73 6.08
CA CYS A 146 -11.34 10.76 7.52
C CYS A 146 -10.62 12.03 7.97
N ASP A 147 -10.96 13.18 7.41
CA ASP A 147 -10.44 14.51 7.80
C ASP A 147 -8.89 14.58 7.80
N GLY A 148 -8.25 13.89 6.87
CA GLY A 148 -6.79 13.88 6.75
C GLY A 148 -6.07 13.04 7.81
N LYS A 149 -6.76 12.20 8.56
CA LYS A 149 -6.15 11.34 9.58
C LYS A 149 -5.40 10.19 8.92
N ILE A 150 -4.09 10.34 8.85
CA ILE A 150 -3.16 9.38 8.26
C ILE A 150 -1.94 9.21 9.16
N VAL A 151 -1.48 7.99 9.32
CA VAL A 151 -0.23 7.63 9.99
C VAL A 151 0.57 6.75 9.05
N MET A 152 1.87 7.02 8.91
CA MET A 152 2.76 6.16 8.14
C MET A 152 3.85 5.60 9.04
N THR A 153 4.11 4.29 8.93
CA THR A 153 5.24 3.61 9.57
C THR A 153 6.26 3.23 8.52
N HIS A 154 7.53 3.58 8.73
CA HIS A 154 8.59 3.13 7.84
C HIS A 154 8.82 1.63 8.07
N GLU A 155 8.71 0.84 7.03
CA GLU A 155 8.92 -0.61 7.06
C GLU A 155 10.19 -0.99 6.26
N GLY A 156 10.07 -1.81 5.20
CA GLY A 156 11.21 -2.20 4.37
C GLY A 156 11.80 -1.07 3.53
N GLY A 157 12.91 -1.39 2.88
CA GLY A 157 13.68 -0.49 2.04
C GLY A 157 15.16 -0.66 2.35
N TYR A 158 15.87 -1.37 1.46
CA TYR A 158 17.21 -1.91 1.73
C TYR A 158 18.29 -1.32 0.80
N SER A 159 17.91 -0.36 -0.04
CA SER A 159 18.84 0.40 -0.86
C SER A 159 19.24 1.70 -0.15
N PRO A 160 20.44 1.80 0.46
CA PRO A 160 20.87 3.01 1.15
C PRO A 160 21.01 4.23 0.22
N HIS A 161 21.06 3.97 -1.07
CA HIS A 161 21.22 5.03 -2.08
C HIS A 161 19.89 5.64 -2.50
N SER A 162 18.82 4.86 -2.65
CA SER A 162 17.53 5.36 -3.18
C SER A 162 16.48 5.62 -2.10
N VAL A 163 16.46 4.87 -0.99
CA VAL A 163 15.50 5.03 0.10
C VAL A 163 15.41 6.47 0.63
N PRO A 164 16.50 7.22 0.85
CA PRO A 164 16.41 8.61 1.30
C PRO A 164 15.56 9.50 0.37
N PHE A 165 15.67 9.30 -0.94
CA PHE A 165 14.91 10.08 -1.93
C PHE A 165 13.44 9.61 -2.02
N HIS A 166 13.19 8.32 -1.88
CA HIS A 166 11.82 7.77 -1.80
C HIS A 166 11.09 8.32 -0.57
N CYS A 167 11.75 8.27 0.59
CA CYS A 167 11.23 8.80 1.84
C CYS A 167 10.99 10.32 1.75
N LEU A 168 11.95 11.07 1.23
CA LEU A 168 11.82 12.52 1.06
C LEU A 168 10.63 12.87 0.18
N ALA A 169 10.42 12.16 -0.92
CA ALA A 169 9.29 12.38 -1.82
C ALA A 169 7.94 12.21 -1.12
N VAL A 170 7.81 11.21 -0.23
CA VAL A 170 6.62 10.99 0.58
C VAL A 170 6.46 12.11 1.62
N LEU A 171 7.52 12.48 2.32
CA LEU A 171 7.48 13.55 3.34
C LEU A 171 7.12 14.91 2.74
N GLU A 172 7.68 15.25 1.58
CA GLU A 172 7.34 16.48 0.85
C GLU A 172 5.87 16.50 0.45
N GLU A 173 5.34 15.37 -0.04
CA GLU A 173 3.93 15.27 -0.41
C GLU A 173 3.01 15.42 0.80
N LEU A 174 3.30 14.73 1.90
CA LEU A 174 2.49 14.82 3.12
C LEU A 174 2.51 16.21 3.74
N SER A 175 3.68 16.80 3.87
CA SER A 175 3.84 18.13 4.49
C SER A 175 3.39 19.29 3.59
N GLY A 176 3.42 19.10 2.27
CA GLY A 176 3.25 20.16 1.29
C GLY A 176 4.47 21.08 1.15
N VAL A 177 5.59 20.73 1.78
CA VAL A 177 6.84 21.47 1.69
C VAL A 177 7.73 20.83 0.64
N GLN A 178 8.16 21.59 -0.36
CA GLN A 178 9.11 21.12 -1.37
C GLN A 178 10.52 21.55 -0.99
N THR A 179 11.49 20.66 -1.20
CA THR A 179 12.91 20.94 -1.01
C THR A 179 13.62 21.08 -2.37
N ASP A 180 14.83 21.61 -2.36
CA ASP A 180 15.69 21.71 -3.56
C ASP A 180 16.50 20.42 -3.80
N VAL A 181 16.22 19.35 -3.06
CA VAL A 181 16.94 18.07 -3.20
C VAL A 181 16.50 17.37 -4.47
N VAL A 182 17.47 17.03 -5.31
CA VAL A 182 17.26 16.31 -6.57
C VAL A 182 17.61 14.85 -6.37
N ASP A 183 16.72 13.95 -6.72
CA ASP A 183 16.99 12.51 -6.76
C ASP A 183 17.89 12.19 -7.97
N PRO A 184 19.17 11.82 -7.76
CA PRO A 184 20.08 11.52 -8.85
C PRO A 184 19.77 10.20 -9.57
N TYR A 185 18.92 9.36 -8.99
CA TYR A 185 18.50 8.06 -9.53
C TYR A 185 17.20 8.14 -10.32
N LEU A 186 16.51 9.28 -10.24
CA LEU A 186 15.29 9.50 -11.00
C LEU A 186 15.63 9.79 -12.47
N GLN A 187 15.46 8.80 -13.33
CA GLN A 187 15.66 8.97 -14.78
C GLN A 187 14.35 9.42 -15.44
N PRO A 188 14.29 10.59 -16.09
CA PRO A 188 13.06 11.07 -16.73
C PRO A 188 12.47 10.14 -17.80
N SER A 189 13.30 9.22 -18.32
CA SER A 189 12.88 8.23 -19.32
C SER A 189 12.15 7.03 -18.72
N GLN A 190 12.35 6.72 -17.45
CA GLN A 190 11.74 5.53 -16.81
C GLN A 190 10.22 5.62 -16.79
N ASN A 191 9.67 6.76 -16.40
CA ASN A 191 8.21 6.94 -16.33
C ASN A 191 7.53 7.04 -17.70
N LYS A 192 8.26 7.47 -18.76
CA LYS A 192 7.70 7.59 -20.10
C LYS A 192 7.52 6.24 -20.82
N THR A 193 8.27 5.23 -20.40
CA THR A 193 8.22 3.88 -20.98
C THR A 193 7.42 2.90 -20.14
N ASP A 194 7.09 3.27 -18.90
CA ASP A 194 6.27 2.46 -18.03
C ASP A 194 4.82 2.41 -18.54
N LYS A 195 4.35 1.21 -18.82
CA LYS A 195 3.00 0.93 -19.29
C LYS A 195 2.44 -0.27 -18.56
N LEU A 196 1.19 -0.21 -18.21
CA LEU A 196 0.48 -1.35 -17.67
C LEU A 196 0.44 -2.49 -18.69
N LEU A 197 1.09 -3.59 -18.36
CA LEU A 197 1.13 -4.78 -19.22
C LEU A 197 -0.09 -5.68 -18.95
N PRO A 198 -0.53 -6.50 -19.95
CA PRO A 198 -1.72 -7.33 -19.81
C PRO A 198 -1.70 -8.23 -18.55
N HIS A 199 -0.61 -8.93 -18.28
CA HIS A 199 -0.50 -9.81 -17.10
C HIS A 199 -0.53 -9.04 -15.77
N GLN A 200 -0.08 -7.79 -15.73
CA GLN A 200 -0.21 -6.90 -14.57
C GLN A 200 -1.66 -6.46 -14.39
N ALA A 201 -2.32 -6.09 -15.49
CA ALA A 201 -3.74 -5.76 -15.48
C ALA A 201 -4.61 -6.92 -15.02
N ASP A 202 -4.29 -8.16 -15.45
CA ASP A 202 -4.99 -9.38 -15.02
C ASP A 202 -4.80 -9.65 -13.51
N ALA A 203 -3.60 -9.39 -12.97
CA ALA A 203 -3.37 -9.51 -11.53
C ALA A 203 -4.22 -8.52 -10.73
N ILE A 204 -4.28 -7.27 -11.16
CA ILE A 204 -5.11 -6.23 -10.55
C ILE A 204 -6.61 -6.57 -10.67
N SER A 205 -7.03 -7.10 -11.83
CA SER A 205 -8.44 -7.48 -12.05
C SER A 205 -8.89 -8.58 -11.09
N ARG A 206 -8.04 -9.56 -10.77
CA ARG A 206 -8.37 -10.58 -9.75
C ARG A 206 -8.63 -9.98 -8.37
N ALA A 207 -7.86 -8.99 -7.96
CA ALA A 207 -8.10 -8.30 -6.69
C ALA A 207 -9.35 -7.38 -6.75
N GLU A 208 -9.61 -6.77 -7.91
CA GLU A 208 -10.83 -5.99 -8.15
C GLU A 208 -12.09 -6.87 -8.09
N ASP A 209 -12.03 -8.11 -8.57
CA ASP A 209 -13.14 -9.06 -8.51
C ASP A 209 -13.45 -9.44 -7.04
N VAL A 210 -12.42 -9.69 -6.22
CA VAL A 210 -12.59 -9.91 -4.77
C VAL A 210 -13.21 -8.69 -4.08
N LEU A 211 -12.74 -7.48 -4.40
CA LEU A 211 -13.33 -6.26 -3.88
C LEU A 211 -14.83 -6.17 -4.18
N LYS A 212 -15.23 -6.44 -5.43
CA LYS A 212 -16.64 -6.38 -5.86
C LYS A 212 -17.52 -7.45 -5.19
N GLU A 213 -16.95 -8.62 -4.93
CA GLU A 213 -17.69 -9.74 -4.34
C GLU A 213 -17.90 -9.57 -2.84
N TYR A 214 -16.92 -9.02 -2.11
CA TYR A 214 -16.89 -9.06 -0.65
C TYR A 214 -16.94 -7.71 0.06
N VAL A 215 -16.62 -6.61 -0.62
CA VAL A 215 -16.51 -5.28 0.02
C VAL A 215 -17.54 -4.28 -0.50
N LEU A 216 -17.83 -4.29 -1.79
CA LEU A 216 -18.83 -3.42 -2.44
C LEU A 216 -20.19 -4.07 -2.46
#